data_16eb5c0a6337614ecceb176a696f1142
#
_entry.id   16eb5c0a6337614ecceb176a696f1142
#
_cell.length_a   1.000
_cell.length_b   1.000
_cell.length_c   1.000
_cell.angle_alpha   90.00
_cell.angle_beta   90.00
_cell.angle_gamma   90.00
#
_symmetry.space_group_name_H-M   'P 1'
#
loop_
_entity.id
_entity.type
_entity.pdbx_description
1 polymer ?
#
loop_
_entity_poly.entity_id
_entity_poly.type
_entity_poly.pdbx_seq_one_letter_code
_entity_poly.pdbx_strand_id
1 'polypeptide(L)'
;ALATAAGVITTNTWHYIEIKMFVANSGGIFQVRVDGTQVINFSGDTRVSNITYAPTAFRFGLNATSTTTTLTDGEFPIFDDIYILDITGAVNNDFLGVSMKVISLPPLSDSTAEWTPSTGSDNYALVDENPNDSADYVEASAAAIDEYEVPNAAVSIVAGIKIEAEAFTTVAGSPVLHTRINSNNELAEAAHTVDNLTAEVFTQYAEINPDGGGAWSQAPFNNVLAGMRYAAS
;
A
#
# COMPACT_ATOMS: atom_id res chain seq x y z
N ALA A 1 -0.26 29.92 8.64
CA ALA A 1 0.28 29.10 7.54
C ALA A 1 1.80 29.10 7.67
N LEU A 2 2.43 27.94 7.44
CA LEU A 2 3.91 27.82 7.42
C LEU A 2 4.47 28.35 6.10
N ALA A 3 3.81 28.02 5.00
CA ALA A 3 4.19 28.47 3.66
C ALA A 3 2.98 28.38 2.73
N THR A 4 3.04 29.09 1.61
CA THR A 4 2.03 29.05 0.54
C THR A 4 2.72 29.11 -0.82
N ALA A 5 2.15 28.42 -1.80
CA ALA A 5 2.51 28.55 -3.20
C ALA A 5 1.23 28.79 -4.00
N ALA A 6 1.18 29.84 -4.80
CA ALA A 6 0.00 30.20 -5.57
C ALA A 6 0.18 29.86 -7.05
N GLY A 7 -0.92 29.49 -7.72
CA GLY A 7 -0.95 29.27 -9.17
C GLY A 7 -0.20 28.02 -9.64
N VAL A 8 0.09 27.06 -8.73
CA VAL A 8 0.81 25.82 -9.06
C VAL A 8 -0.08 24.66 -9.45
N ILE A 9 -1.37 24.75 -9.12
CA ILE A 9 -2.38 23.74 -9.46
C ILE A 9 -3.35 24.35 -10.47
N THR A 10 -3.60 23.67 -11.57
CA THR A 10 -4.55 24.06 -12.61
C THR A 10 -5.77 23.14 -12.59
N THR A 11 -6.93 23.68 -12.86
CA THR A 11 -8.18 22.91 -12.93
C THR A 11 -8.21 21.96 -14.12
N ASN A 12 -8.90 20.84 -13.99
CA ASN A 12 -9.05 19.79 -15.02
C ASN A 12 -7.69 19.24 -15.52
N THR A 13 -6.70 19.21 -14.66
CA THR A 13 -5.36 18.68 -14.97
C THR A 13 -4.92 17.79 -13.81
N TRP A 14 -4.39 16.62 -14.14
CA TRP A 14 -3.72 15.78 -13.16
C TRP A 14 -2.38 16.40 -12.77
N HIS A 15 -2.14 16.49 -11.47
CA HIS A 15 -0.88 16.96 -10.91
C HIS A 15 -0.31 15.91 -9.98
N TYR A 16 0.97 15.65 -10.08
CA TYR A 16 1.69 14.82 -9.16
C TYR A 16 2.18 15.66 -7.98
N ILE A 17 1.73 15.32 -6.77
CA ILE A 17 2.04 16.10 -5.57
C ILE A 17 2.79 15.22 -4.56
N GLU A 18 4.00 15.64 -4.19
CA GLU A 18 4.77 15.03 -3.13
C GLU A 18 4.93 16.01 -1.96
N ILE A 19 4.69 15.52 -0.75
CA ILE A 19 4.81 16.31 0.47
C ILE A 19 5.78 15.60 1.41
N LYS A 20 6.84 16.32 1.83
CA LYS A 20 7.76 15.86 2.87
C LYS A 20 7.61 16.74 4.10
N MET A 21 7.32 16.10 5.25
CA MET A 21 7.08 16.81 6.48
C MET A 21 7.85 16.16 7.65
N PHE A 22 8.57 16.98 8.39
CA PHE A 22 9.14 16.64 9.68
C PHE A 22 8.70 17.68 10.72
N VAL A 23 7.98 17.24 11.74
CA VAL A 23 7.39 18.14 12.75
C VAL A 23 8.33 18.30 13.95
N ALA A 24 8.88 19.50 14.11
CA ALA A 24 9.78 19.85 15.21
C ALA A 24 9.67 21.35 15.57
N ASN A 25 10.04 21.71 16.82
CA ASN A 25 10.15 23.13 17.25
C ASN A 25 11.33 23.85 16.60
N SER A 26 12.34 23.09 16.15
CA SER A 26 13.52 23.60 15.49
C SER A 26 14.01 22.54 14.50
N GLY A 27 14.42 22.98 13.31
CA GLY A 27 14.85 22.08 12.24
C GLY A 27 13.73 21.24 11.64
N GLY A 28 12.47 21.59 11.88
CA GLY A 28 11.33 21.00 11.18
C GLY A 28 11.37 21.31 9.70
N ILE A 29 10.79 20.46 8.89
CA ILE A 29 10.78 20.56 7.42
C ILE A 29 9.33 20.50 6.93
N PHE A 30 9.01 21.37 5.97
CA PHE A 30 7.80 21.25 5.15
C PHE A 30 8.14 21.59 3.71
N GLN A 31 8.19 20.58 2.88
CA GLN A 31 8.54 20.69 1.46
C GLN A 31 7.42 20.13 0.62
N VAL A 32 7.11 20.78 -0.50
CA VAL A 32 6.11 20.32 -1.47
C VAL A 32 6.70 20.43 -2.86
N ARG A 33 6.52 19.35 -3.63
CA ARG A 33 6.76 19.32 -5.07
C ARG A 33 5.45 19.16 -5.81
N VAL A 34 5.31 19.86 -6.91
CA VAL A 34 4.24 19.68 -7.89
C VAL A 34 4.89 19.38 -9.23
N ASP A 35 4.51 18.25 -9.83
CA ASP A 35 5.07 17.77 -11.09
C ASP A 35 6.63 17.74 -11.08
N GLY A 36 7.20 17.32 -9.94
CA GLY A 36 8.64 17.27 -9.70
C GLY A 36 9.30 18.62 -9.37
N THR A 37 8.61 19.74 -9.54
CA THR A 37 9.14 21.06 -9.22
C THR A 37 8.86 21.42 -7.76
N GLN A 38 9.89 21.79 -7.02
CA GLN A 38 9.74 22.23 -5.63
C GLN A 38 9.08 23.62 -5.57
N VAL A 39 7.88 23.65 -4.99
CA VAL A 39 7.06 24.88 -4.88
C VAL A 39 7.01 25.42 -3.46
N ILE A 40 7.28 24.58 -2.46
CA ILE A 40 7.46 24.98 -1.07
C ILE A 40 8.73 24.36 -0.54
N ASN A 41 9.55 25.18 0.15
CA ASN A 41 10.74 24.74 0.84
C ASN A 41 10.86 25.53 2.16
N PHE A 42 10.28 24.99 3.22
CA PHE A 42 10.32 25.58 4.53
C PHE A 42 11.18 24.75 5.48
N SER A 43 12.06 25.38 6.22
CA SER A 43 12.80 24.78 7.34
C SER A 43 12.72 25.72 8.53
N GLY A 44 12.38 25.17 9.69
CA GLY A 44 12.22 25.97 10.90
C GLY A 44 11.28 25.32 11.92
N ASP A 45 10.52 26.12 12.64
CA ASP A 45 9.50 25.63 13.56
C ASP A 45 8.25 25.21 12.80
N THR A 46 8.04 23.90 12.68
CA THR A 46 6.85 23.29 12.07
C THR A 46 5.81 22.83 13.09
N ARG A 47 6.10 23.00 14.37
CA ARG A 47 5.21 22.63 15.48
C ARG A 47 4.33 23.82 15.86
N VAL A 48 3.05 23.56 16.10
CA VAL A 48 2.19 24.57 16.74
C VAL A 48 2.65 24.70 18.20
N SER A 49 2.95 25.92 18.64
CA SER A 49 3.46 26.21 19.98
C SER A 49 2.62 25.52 21.07
N ASN A 50 3.29 24.88 22.02
CA ASN A 50 2.72 24.19 23.19
C ASN A 50 1.96 22.90 22.91
N ILE A 51 2.01 22.31 21.72
CA ILE A 51 1.46 20.99 21.46
C ILE A 51 2.58 19.94 21.56
N THR A 52 2.42 19.01 22.49
CA THR A 52 3.38 17.91 22.73
C THR A 52 3.08 16.70 21.85
N TYR A 53 1.98 16.72 21.09
CA TYR A 53 1.51 15.56 20.32
C TYR A 53 2.04 15.56 18.91
N ALA A 54 2.46 14.37 18.46
CA ALA A 54 2.72 14.13 17.04
C ALA A 54 1.39 14.18 16.23
N PRO A 55 1.43 14.54 14.94
CA PRO A 55 0.26 14.40 14.08
C PRO A 55 -0.24 12.95 14.09
N THR A 56 -1.53 12.77 14.32
CA THR A 56 -2.15 11.44 14.40
C THR A 56 -2.95 11.08 13.16
N ALA A 57 -3.11 12.02 12.22
CA ALA A 57 -3.87 11.82 11.01
C ALA A 57 -3.40 12.73 9.88
N PHE A 58 -3.41 12.19 8.68
CA PHE A 58 -3.37 12.94 7.42
C PHE A 58 -4.77 13.00 6.83
N ARG A 59 -5.11 14.13 6.24
CA ARG A 59 -6.38 14.31 5.54
C ARG A 59 -6.10 14.87 4.16
N PHE A 60 -6.57 14.15 3.16
CA PHE A 60 -6.60 14.62 1.77
C PHE A 60 -8.02 15.11 1.46
N GLY A 61 -8.13 16.27 0.81
CA GLY A 61 -9.42 16.80 0.40
C GLY A 61 -9.52 18.32 0.56
N LEU A 62 -10.70 18.83 0.26
CA LEU A 62 -11.02 20.23 0.46
C LEU A 62 -11.36 20.46 1.93
N ASN A 63 -10.67 21.39 2.56
CA ASN A 63 -11.04 21.86 3.88
C ASN A 63 -11.93 23.12 3.72
N ALA A 64 -13.21 22.93 3.60
CA ALA A 64 -14.17 24.03 3.60
C ALA A 64 -14.27 24.59 5.03
N THR A 65 -13.52 25.63 5.33
CA THR A 65 -13.61 26.37 6.60
C THR A 65 -14.71 27.44 6.58
N SER A 66 -15.38 27.62 5.44
CA SER A 66 -16.44 28.60 5.25
C SER A 66 -17.76 27.89 5.00
N THR A 67 -18.79 28.26 5.75
CA THR A 67 -20.17 27.78 5.60
C THR A 67 -20.85 28.29 4.32
N THR A 68 -20.13 29.06 3.49
CA THR A 68 -20.65 29.68 2.26
C THR A 68 -20.07 29.11 0.98
N THR A 69 -19.15 28.15 1.05
CA THR A 69 -18.64 27.48 -0.16
C THR A 69 -19.55 26.33 -0.52
N THR A 70 -20.51 26.56 -1.41
CA THR A 70 -21.25 25.50 -2.07
C THR A 70 -20.33 24.94 -3.16
N LEU A 71 -19.85 23.71 -3.00
CA LEU A 71 -19.22 22.99 -4.10
C LEU A 71 -20.29 22.66 -5.12
N THR A 72 -20.14 23.11 -6.35
CA THR A 72 -20.99 22.71 -7.46
C THR A 72 -20.56 21.35 -7.99
N ASP A 73 -21.46 20.61 -8.60
CA ASP A 73 -21.14 19.32 -9.21
C ASP A 73 -19.93 19.46 -10.15
N GLY A 74 -18.90 18.62 -9.93
CA GLY A 74 -17.67 18.61 -10.71
C GLY A 74 -16.48 19.37 -10.08
N GLU A 75 -16.63 20.00 -8.93
CA GLU A 75 -15.54 20.69 -8.21
C GLU A 75 -14.89 19.83 -7.11
N PHE A 76 -14.87 18.51 -7.28
CA PHE A 76 -14.25 17.61 -6.32
C PHE A 76 -12.84 17.22 -6.76
N PRO A 77 -11.85 17.24 -5.84
CA PRO A 77 -10.56 16.65 -6.14
C PRO A 77 -10.71 15.14 -6.25
N ILE A 78 -10.13 14.57 -7.28
CA ILE A 78 -9.98 13.13 -7.46
C ILE A 78 -8.54 12.80 -7.11
N PHE A 79 -8.33 11.73 -6.34
CA PHE A 79 -7.01 11.26 -5.93
C PHE A 79 -6.77 9.86 -6.48
N ASP A 80 -5.56 9.61 -6.94
CA ASP A 80 -5.09 8.33 -7.41
C ASP A 80 -3.63 8.12 -7.01
N ASP A 81 -3.10 6.91 -7.13
CA ASP A 81 -1.69 6.58 -6.89
C ASP A 81 -1.15 7.08 -5.54
N ILE A 82 -1.94 6.97 -4.46
CA ILE A 82 -1.56 7.49 -3.14
C ILE A 82 -0.53 6.56 -2.49
N TYR A 83 0.59 7.14 -2.03
CA TYR A 83 1.55 6.46 -1.18
C TYR A 83 1.93 7.32 0.03
N ILE A 84 2.33 6.68 1.11
CA ILE A 84 2.82 7.31 2.34
C ILE A 84 4.08 6.57 2.77
N LEU A 85 5.15 7.29 2.99
CA LEU A 85 6.45 6.77 3.41
C LEU A 85 6.85 7.38 4.74
N ASP A 86 7.64 6.65 5.51
CA ASP A 86 8.37 7.25 6.62
C ASP A 86 9.79 7.64 6.19
N ILE A 87 10.43 8.50 6.96
CA ILE A 87 11.78 9.02 6.65
C ILE A 87 12.88 8.26 7.40
N THR A 88 12.55 7.17 8.10
CA THR A 88 13.47 6.49 9.02
C THR A 88 14.15 5.28 8.41
N GLY A 89 13.63 4.74 7.32
CA GLY A 89 14.14 3.55 6.64
C GLY A 89 15.47 3.77 5.90
N ALA A 90 16.03 2.67 5.41
CA ALA A 90 17.23 2.68 4.56
C ALA A 90 16.90 2.92 3.08
N VAL A 91 15.64 2.75 2.69
CA VAL A 91 15.12 2.91 1.32
C VAL A 91 13.89 3.82 1.37
N ASN A 92 13.54 4.43 0.25
CA ASN A 92 12.32 5.25 0.08
C ASN A 92 12.11 6.35 1.15
N ASN A 93 13.17 6.89 1.69
CA ASN A 93 13.13 7.89 2.78
C ASN A 93 13.16 9.34 2.27
N ASP A 94 12.97 9.54 0.98
CA ASP A 94 12.88 10.85 0.32
C ASP A 94 11.80 10.82 -0.77
N PHE A 95 11.65 11.88 -1.52
CA PHE A 95 10.76 11.97 -2.67
C PHE A 95 11.07 10.87 -3.70
N LEU A 96 10.05 10.13 -4.13
CA LEU A 96 10.18 9.06 -5.12
C LEU A 96 10.14 9.54 -6.57
N GLY A 97 9.54 10.72 -6.80
CA GLY A 97 9.46 11.36 -8.12
C GLY A 97 8.17 11.04 -8.89
N VAL A 98 7.95 11.82 -9.93
CA VAL A 98 6.69 11.90 -10.68
C VAL A 98 6.28 10.66 -11.49
N SER A 99 7.10 9.63 -11.49
CA SER A 99 6.82 8.38 -12.23
C SER A 99 6.20 7.30 -11.36
N MET A 100 6.04 7.57 -10.06
CA MET A 100 5.49 6.58 -9.14
C MET A 100 3.99 6.43 -9.34
N LYS A 101 3.55 5.18 -9.35
CA LYS A 101 2.14 4.80 -9.45
C LYS A 101 1.90 3.48 -8.73
N VAL A 102 0.67 3.22 -8.37
CA VAL A 102 0.21 1.94 -7.85
C VAL A 102 -0.24 1.08 -9.02
N ILE A 103 0.25 -0.16 -9.08
CA ILE A 103 -0.14 -1.14 -10.11
C ILE A 103 -0.73 -2.34 -9.40
N SER A 104 -1.94 -2.72 -9.73
CA SER A 104 -2.55 -3.96 -9.28
C SER A 104 -2.07 -5.11 -10.17
N LEU A 105 -1.62 -6.19 -9.54
CA LEU A 105 -1.14 -7.40 -10.20
C LEU A 105 -1.91 -8.59 -9.61
N PRO A 106 -3.05 -8.98 -10.21
CA PRO A 106 -3.79 -10.16 -9.76
C PRO A 106 -2.96 -11.43 -10.00
N PRO A 107 -3.22 -12.51 -9.26
CA PRO A 107 -2.68 -13.84 -9.55
C PRO A 107 -2.85 -14.24 -11.01
N LEU A 108 -1.85 -14.92 -11.57
CA LEU A 108 -1.81 -15.34 -12.98
C LEU A 108 -1.82 -16.86 -13.14
N SER A 109 -1.16 -17.57 -12.23
CA SER A 109 -1.06 -19.03 -12.21
C SER A 109 -0.68 -19.52 -10.82
N ASP A 110 -0.99 -20.77 -10.54
CA ASP A 110 -0.57 -21.44 -9.32
C ASP A 110 0.93 -21.79 -9.39
N SER A 111 1.69 -21.41 -8.38
CA SER A 111 3.05 -21.89 -8.13
C SER A 111 3.04 -23.03 -7.12
N THR A 112 2.30 -22.89 -6.04
CA THR A 112 2.01 -23.91 -5.04
C THR A 112 0.51 -23.86 -4.74
N ALA A 113 -0.18 -24.96 -4.86
CA ALA A 113 -1.63 -25.07 -4.64
C ALA A 113 -1.92 -26.22 -3.65
N GLU A 114 -1.83 -25.93 -2.35
CA GLU A 114 -2.13 -26.88 -1.29
C GLU A 114 -3.49 -26.64 -0.65
N TRP A 115 -4.11 -25.50 -0.91
CA TRP A 115 -5.46 -25.20 -0.46
C TRP A 115 -6.48 -25.82 -1.40
N THR A 116 -7.68 -26.05 -0.91
CA THR A 116 -8.76 -26.65 -1.67
C THR A 116 -9.58 -25.56 -2.35
N PRO A 117 -9.73 -25.57 -3.68
CA PRO A 117 -10.59 -24.63 -4.37
C PRO A 117 -12.07 -24.91 -4.09
N SER A 118 -12.88 -23.86 -3.94
CA SER A 118 -14.34 -23.99 -3.80
C SER A 118 -15.00 -24.53 -5.08
N THR A 119 -14.39 -24.26 -6.22
CA THR A 119 -14.80 -24.75 -7.54
C THR A 119 -13.60 -24.93 -8.45
N GLY A 120 -13.72 -25.75 -9.49
CA GLY A 120 -12.63 -25.91 -10.47
C GLY A 120 -11.39 -26.64 -9.93
N SER A 121 -10.22 -26.29 -10.45
CA SER A 121 -8.93 -26.91 -10.10
C SER A 121 -7.80 -25.89 -9.91
N ASP A 122 -7.98 -24.68 -10.40
CA ASP A 122 -6.94 -23.66 -10.47
C ASP A 122 -7.21 -22.64 -9.36
N ASN A 123 -6.39 -22.65 -8.31
CA ASN A 123 -6.59 -21.83 -7.13
C ASN A 123 -6.45 -20.33 -7.44
N TYR A 124 -5.49 -19.97 -8.30
CA TYR A 124 -5.26 -18.58 -8.68
C TYR A 124 -6.51 -17.89 -9.27
N ALA A 125 -7.32 -18.66 -10.03
CA ALA A 125 -8.52 -18.13 -10.70
C ALA A 125 -9.71 -17.89 -9.76
N LEU A 126 -9.56 -18.20 -8.47
CA LEU A 126 -10.55 -17.97 -7.42
C LEU A 126 -10.13 -16.85 -6.45
N VAL A 127 -9.03 -16.17 -6.76
CA VAL A 127 -8.46 -15.10 -5.92
C VAL A 127 -7.86 -13.97 -6.76
N ASP A 128 -8.24 -13.85 -8.04
CA ASP A 128 -7.70 -12.86 -8.98
C ASP A 128 -8.64 -11.65 -9.22
N GLU A 129 -9.80 -11.59 -8.57
CA GLU A 129 -10.78 -10.54 -8.74
C GLU A 129 -10.33 -9.21 -8.12
N ASN A 130 -10.71 -8.12 -8.79
CA ASN A 130 -10.57 -6.77 -8.28
C ASN A 130 -11.83 -5.93 -8.63
N PRO A 131 -12.66 -5.54 -7.68
CA PRO A 131 -12.56 -5.84 -6.23
C PRO A 131 -12.78 -7.32 -5.91
N ASN A 132 -12.25 -7.75 -4.76
CA ASN A 132 -12.47 -9.09 -4.25
C ASN A 132 -13.96 -9.39 -4.13
N ASP A 133 -14.34 -10.63 -4.42
CA ASP A 133 -15.67 -11.13 -4.13
C ASP A 133 -15.58 -12.41 -3.29
N SER A 134 -16.68 -12.86 -2.72
CA SER A 134 -16.74 -14.05 -1.88
C SER A 134 -17.53 -15.18 -2.52
N ALA A 135 -17.77 -15.11 -3.83
CA ALA A 135 -18.55 -16.12 -4.55
C ALA A 135 -17.75 -17.40 -4.77
N ASP A 136 -16.45 -17.23 -4.96
CA ASP A 136 -15.50 -18.32 -5.02
C ASP A 136 -14.26 -18.00 -4.13
N TYR A 137 -13.58 -19.06 -3.70
CA TYR A 137 -12.52 -18.93 -2.71
C TYR A 137 -11.67 -20.22 -2.67
N VAL A 138 -10.54 -20.11 -2.01
CA VAL A 138 -9.72 -21.26 -1.62
C VAL A 138 -9.78 -21.45 -0.10
N GLU A 139 -9.74 -22.70 0.38
CA GLU A 139 -9.85 -23.01 1.81
C GLU A 139 -8.77 -23.97 2.29
N ALA A 140 -8.36 -23.85 3.56
CA ALA A 140 -7.47 -24.78 4.22
C ALA A 140 -8.01 -25.17 5.60
N SER A 141 -8.00 -26.46 5.90
CA SER A 141 -8.37 -27.01 7.21
C SER A 141 -7.17 -27.57 7.99
N ALA A 142 -6.00 -27.62 7.38
CA ALA A 142 -4.72 -28.03 7.96
C ALA A 142 -3.62 -27.08 7.48
N ALA A 143 -2.44 -27.18 8.10
CA ALA A 143 -1.28 -26.38 7.67
C ALA A 143 -1.01 -26.61 6.18
N ALA A 144 -1.05 -25.53 5.41
CA ALA A 144 -0.98 -25.56 3.95
C ALA A 144 -0.52 -24.20 3.41
N ILE A 145 0.03 -24.21 2.21
CA ILE A 145 0.57 -23.04 1.50
C ILE A 145 -0.08 -22.95 0.13
N ASP A 146 -0.53 -21.75 -0.23
CA ASP A 146 -0.82 -21.36 -1.61
C ASP A 146 0.08 -20.20 -2.02
N GLU A 147 0.73 -20.31 -3.15
CA GLU A 147 1.55 -19.28 -3.76
C GLU A 147 1.24 -19.15 -5.25
N TYR A 148 1.16 -17.94 -5.72
CA TYR A 148 0.73 -17.57 -7.05
C TYR A 148 1.81 -16.77 -7.77
N GLU A 149 2.02 -17.06 -9.05
CA GLU A 149 2.73 -16.18 -9.95
C GLU A 149 1.88 -14.92 -10.20
N VAL A 150 2.54 -13.77 -10.29
CA VAL A 150 1.89 -12.50 -10.66
C VAL A 150 2.45 -12.00 -11.98
N PRO A 151 1.68 -11.20 -12.75
CA PRO A 151 2.14 -10.67 -14.02
C PRO A 151 3.41 -9.87 -13.89
N ASN A 152 4.33 -10.04 -14.83
CA ASN A 152 5.50 -9.18 -14.94
C ASN A 152 5.10 -7.75 -15.29
N ALA A 153 5.64 -6.76 -14.60
CA ALA A 153 5.47 -5.36 -14.93
C ALA A 153 6.78 -4.75 -15.42
N ALA A 154 6.69 -4.02 -16.53
CA ALA A 154 7.82 -3.26 -17.05
C ALA A 154 7.98 -1.95 -16.23
N VAL A 155 8.70 -2.03 -15.12
CA VAL A 155 8.94 -0.92 -14.20
C VAL A 155 10.44 -0.71 -14.01
N SER A 156 10.87 0.53 -13.89
CA SER A 156 12.28 0.87 -13.66
C SER A 156 12.63 0.95 -12.16
N ILE A 157 11.66 1.26 -11.34
CA ILE A 157 11.79 1.39 -9.89
C ILE A 157 10.56 0.75 -9.24
N VAL A 158 10.79 -0.06 -8.22
CA VAL A 158 9.76 -0.61 -7.34
C VAL A 158 10.03 -0.08 -5.94
N ALA A 159 9.14 0.76 -5.42
CA ALA A 159 9.29 1.31 -4.08
C ALA A 159 8.89 0.30 -2.99
N GLY A 160 8.02 -0.62 -3.31
CA GLY A 160 7.58 -1.66 -2.40
C GLY A 160 6.46 -2.49 -3.00
N ILE A 161 6.15 -3.58 -2.32
CA ILE A 161 5.05 -4.48 -2.65
C ILE A 161 4.06 -4.46 -1.51
N LYS A 162 2.78 -4.43 -1.85
CA LYS A 162 1.67 -4.61 -0.92
C LYS A 162 0.90 -5.86 -1.36
N ILE A 163 0.63 -6.76 -0.43
CA ILE A 163 -0.36 -7.81 -0.61
C ILE A 163 -1.62 -7.41 0.15
N GLU A 164 -2.76 -7.60 -0.47
CA GLU A 164 -4.07 -7.59 0.15
C GLU A 164 -4.68 -8.97 -0.02
N ALA A 165 -5.18 -9.53 1.08
CA ALA A 165 -5.92 -10.79 1.08
C ALA A 165 -7.20 -10.59 1.87
N GLU A 166 -8.32 -11.01 1.32
CA GLU A 166 -9.58 -11.11 2.04
C GLU A 166 -9.76 -12.52 2.56
N ALA A 167 -10.05 -12.67 3.85
CA ALA A 167 -10.23 -13.96 4.46
C ALA A 167 -11.24 -13.94 5.61
N PHE A 168 -11.82 -15.10 5.89
CA PHE A 168 -12.68 -15.34 7.04
C PHE A 168 -12.49 -16.77 7.55
N THR A 169 -12.96 -17.05 8.75
CA THR A 169 -12.98 -18.41 9.32
C THR A 169 -14.41 -18.94 9.37
N THR A 170 -14.58 -20.23 9.10
CA THR A 170 -15.85 -20.93 9.24
C THR A 170 -16.00 -21.68 10.57
N VAL A 171 -14.94 -21.66 11.39
CA VAL A 171 -14.90 -22.37 12.67
C VAL A 171 -14.65 -21.40 13.83
N ALA A 172 -15.11 -21.79 15.02
CA ALA A 172 -14.78 -21.04 16.21
C ALA A 172 -13.29 -21.20 16.55
N GLY A 173 -12.64 -20.11 16.89
CA GLY A 173 -11.22 -20.03 17.16
C GLY A 173 -10.60 -18.80 16.51
N SER A 174 -9.31 -18.65 16.68
CA SER A 174 -8.55 -17.55 16.09
C SER A 174 -7.41 -18.13 15.25
N PRO A 175 -7.70 -18.74 14.10
CA PRO A 175 -6.66 -19.26 13.23
C PRO A 175 -5.71 -18.15 12.76
N VAL A 176 -4.47 -18.52 12.50
CA VAL A 176 -3.46 -17.59 12.01
C VAL A 176 -3.24 -17.81 10.52
N LEU A 177 -3.55 -16.77 9.75
CA LEU A 177 -3.22 -16.64 8.34
C LEU A 177 -1.92 -15.87 8.20
N HIS A 178 -1.00 -16.33 7.39
CA HIS A 178 0.16 -15.58 6.99
C HIS A 178 0.02 -15.15 5.54
N THR A 179 0.13 -13.85 5.27
CA THR A 179 0.39 -13.36 3.92
C THR A 179 1.88 -13.52 3.61
N ARG A 180 2.22 -13.81 2.36
CA ARG A 180 3.59 -14.17 1.95
C ARG A 180 4.02 -13.41 0.71
N ILE A 181 5.20 -12.82 0.76
CA ILE A 181 5.94 -12.34 -0.40
C ILE A 181 7.18 -13.20 -0.51
N ASN A 182 7.27 -13.99 -1.57
CA ASN A 182 8.40 -14.88 -1.83
C ASN A 182 9.21 -14.32 -3.01
N SER A 183 10.46 -14.01 -2.78
CA SER A 183 11.39 -13.54 -3.80
C SER A 183 12.61 -14.48 -3.82
N ASN A 184 12.77 -15.29 -4.86
CA ASN A 184 13.84 -16.27 -4.99
C ASN A 184 14.00 -17.22 -3.78
N ASN A 185 12.88 -17.69 -3.21
CA ASN A 185 12.80 -18.51 -1.99
C ASN A 185 13.17 -17.79 -0.68
N GLU A 186 13.41 -16.49 -0.71
CA GLU A 186 13.50 -15.67 0.48
C GLU A 186 12.14 -15.03 0.79
N LEU A 187 11.71 -15.12 2.04
CA LEU A 187 10.33 -14.84 2.44
C LEU A 187 10.21 -13.59 3.30
N ALA A 188 9.20 -12.77 3.00
CA ALA A 188 8.60 -11.86 3.95
C ALA A 188 7.19 -12.34 4.27
N GLU A 189 6.91 -12.64 5.54
CA GLU A 189 5.61 -13.07 6.02
C GLU A 189 5.06 -12.11 7.06
N ALA A 190 3.73 -11.92 7.05
CA ALA A 190 3.01 -11.22 8.09
C ALA A 190 1.90 -12.14 8.63
N ALA A 191 1.86 -12.29 9.94
CA ALA A 191 0.85 -13.10 10.62
C ALA A 191 -0.39 -12.26 10.94
N HIS A 192 -1.56 -12.78 10.62
CA HIS A 192 -2.87 -12.17 10.85
C HIS A 192 -3.75 -13.14 11.61
N THR A 193 -4.37 -12.67 12.68
CA THR A 193 -5.39 -13.44 13.40
C THR A 193 -6.73 -13.25 12.68
N VAL A 194 -7.37 -14.35 12.29
CA VAL A 194 -8.68 -14.32 11.62
C VAL A 194 -9.75 -14.62 12.68
N ASP A 195 -10.37 -13.57 13.19
CA ASP A 195 -11.30 -13.67 14.32
C ASP A 195 -12.77 -13.75 13.90
N ASN A 196 -13.09 -13.39 12.66
CA ASN A 196 -14.45 -13.17 12.21
C ASN A 196 -14.94 -14.25 11.25
N LEU A 197 -16.23 -14.56 11.39
CA LEU A 197 -16.99 -15.34 10.41
C LEU A 197 -17.40 -14.52 9.17
N THR A 198 -17.02 -13.27 9.13
CA THR A 198 -17.22 -12.36 7.99
C THR A 198 -15.86 -11.98 7.42
N ALA A 199 -15.78 -11.84 6.12
CA ALA A 199 -14.56 -11.51 5.44
C ALA A 199 -13.93 -10.20 5.95
N GLU A 200 -12.63 -10.24 6.17
CA GLU A 200 -11.78 -9.11 6.55
C GLU A 200 -10.60 -9.01 5.60
N VAL A 201 -10.18 -7.78 5.31
CA VAL A 201 -9.01 -7.53 4.47
C VAL A 201 -7.76 -7.44 5.33
N PHE A 202 -6.79 -8.29 5.04
CA PHE A 202 -5.47 -8.30 5.64
C PHE A 202 -4.45 -7.75 4.67
N THR A 203 -3.50 -6.97 5.18
CA THR A 203 -2.49 -6.33 4.36
C THR A 203 -1.09 -6.59 4.87
N GLN A 204 -0.16 -6.80 3.94
CA GLN A 204 1.27 -6.85 4.20
C GLN A 204 2.00 -5.89 3.27
N TYR A 205 3.01 -5.21 3.80
CA TYR A 205 3.90 -4.36 3.03
C TYR A 205 5.33 -4.90 3.09
N ALA A 206 6.02 -4.91 1.96
CA ALA A 206 7.44 -5.17 1.88
C ALA A 206 8.12 -4.04 1.09
N GLU A 207 8.70 -3.10 1.81
CA GLU A 207 9.53 -2.03 1.27
C GLU A 207 10.91 -2.55 0.86
N ILE A 208 11.40 -3.53 1.58
CA ILE A 208 12.69 -4.17 1.35
C ILE A 208 12.47 -5.52 0.67
N ASN A 209 13.24 -5.78 -0.38
CA ASN A 209 13.25 -7.09 -1.01
C ASN A 209 13.78 -8.15 0.00
N PRO A 210 13.03 -9.21 0.31
CA PRO A 210 13.52 -10.27 1.19
C PRO A 210 14.78 -10.95 0.64
N ASP A 211 14.90 -11.08 -0.67
CA ASP A 211 16.12 -11.56 -1.31
C ASP A 211 17.20 -10.45 -1.32
N GLY A 212 18.20 -10.59 -0.49
CA GLY A 212 19.35 -9.69 -0.38
C GLY A 212 19.14 -8.45 0.50
N GLY A 213 17.95 -8.18 1.04
CA GLY A 213 17.73 -7.16 2.07
C GLY A 213 17.90 -5.71 1.62
N GLY A 214 17.76 -5.41 0.34
CA GLY A 214 17.89 -4.08 -0.25
C GLY A 214 16.62 -3.55 -0.88
N ALA A 215 16.75 -2.44 -1.62
CA ALA A 215 15.66 -1.91 -2.43
C ALA A 215 15.24 -2.93 -3.51
N TRP A 216 13.96 -2.93 -3.84
CA TRP A 216 13.46 -3.73 -4.94
C TRP A 216 14.07 -3.27 -6.28
N SER A 217 14.36 -4.22 -7.15
CA SER A 217 14.70 -3.97 -8.55
C SER A 217 13.84 -4.83 -9.48
N GLN A 218 13.85 -4.56 -10.77
CA GLN A 218 12.95 -5.21 -11.71
C GLN A 218 13.12 -6.74 -11.76
N ALA A 219 14.35 -7.26 -11.73
CA ALA A 219 14.57 -8.70 -11.87
C ALA A 219 14.01 -9.52 -10.69
N PRO A 220 14.31 -9.21 -9.41
CA PRO A 220 13.65 -9.86 -8.28
C PRO A 220 12.13 -9.65 -8.27
N PHE A 221 11.66 -8.47 -8.66
CA PHE A 221 10.22 -8.18 -8.71
C PHE A 221 9.48 -9.08 -9.70
N ASN A 222 10.06 -9.36 -10.87
CA ASN A 222 9.46 -10.23 -11.88
C ASN A 222 9.46 -11.73 -11.49
N ASN A 223 10.11 -12.09 -10.39
CA ASN A 223 10.14 -13.46 -9.85
C ASN A 223 9.41 -13.56 -8.50
N VAL A 224 8.63 -12.55 -8.15
CA VAL A 224 7.86 -12.55 -6.90
C VAL A 224 6.67 -13.50 -7.02
N LEU A 225 6.50 -14.31 -5.99
CA LEU A 225 5.25 -15.01 -5.74
C LEU A 225 4.50 -14.30 -4.62
N ALA A 226 3.21 -14.13 -4.79
CA ALA A 226 2.30 -13.69 -3.76
C ALA A 226 1.54 -14.89 -3.21
N GLY A 227 1.34 -14.99 -1.90
CA GLY A 227 0.66 -16.15 -1.38
C GLY A 227 0.18 -16.04 0.05
N MET A 228 -0.34 -17.15 0.52
CA MET A 228 -0.88 -17.31 1.86
C MET A 228 -0.41 -18.64 2.46
N ARG A 229 -0.27 -18.66 3.76
CA ARG A 229 -0.03 -19.88 4.54
C ARG A 229 -0.97 -19.93 5.73
N TYR A 230 -1.68 -21.03 5.87
CA TYR A 230 -2.36 -21.35 7.10
C TYR A 230 -1.41 -22.14 8.02
N ALA A 231 -1.20 -21.61 9.23
CA ALA A 231 -0.50 -22.34 10.29
C ALA A 231 -1.54 -23.02 11.18
N ALA A 232 -1.60 -24.33 11.15
CA ALA A 232 -2.42 -25.06 12.14
C ALA A 232 -1.91 -24.75 13.55
N SER A 233 -2.83 -24.40 14.44
CA SER A 233 -2.59 -24.14 15.87
C SER A 233 -2.20 -25.38 16.64
#